data_02c8fd76ab509ee6b6923339d6856337
#
_entry.id   02c8fd76ab509ee6b6923339d6856337
#
_cell.length_a   1.000
_cell.length_b   1.000
_cell.length_c   1.000
_cell.angle_alpha   90.00
_cell.angle_beta   90.00
_cell.angle_gamma   90.00
#
_symmetry.space_group_name_H-M   'P 1'
#
loop_
_entity.id
_entity.type
_entity.pdbx_description
1 polymer ?
#
loop_
_entity_poly.entity_id
_entity_poly.type
_entity_poly.pdbx_seq_one_letter_code
_entity_poly.pdbx_strand_id
1 'polypeptide(L)'
;MYVRDAGGADLNLNVTEERAETVQTADADNDFTQGASSRAGEQNFFAAAVRFALFAVDGAGGAGAAARRQTPDVQQALDAVWEAYGLGYAQGGATELARQLRTGDAAFDAELVRRLTAGDSEAAVRMLRAAGSEPVPYGGDERVSSSDGRTIARALGEAYDRGLLGADFAGRWVQAEADYVNRPGNFGDWPYNEYTGNLVAQSGSTRLLRDYADAAVAHAADAETSNDLQFLGGAARAAAGDPTVLADLLGRLDAGQVAGGRVNLEALLGAINTPRDLIGEDPERAVRGESPLAALLNGAARMPESDLKLKLFTTVAAGGDFAEGRGVADALVRLYQSDARFFTDRLIDTSESLEGVVTLSQFFQHTLYNADCTLKESLITTGTTLARQYRAENRPNELGLFGGTVANGFQLAVKEEDKRKEAVKNFVGFVFELVPVGGKLKDIFGNALGSAVGDHIGDLIAEKGVEGAQEAISDYLVGQLTEETGLFGWGNGSKLKSRNDVDEILRAAFEVGNLRDTNPSTPENDGLQSYNNGLGTAYDALDGSGLL
;
A
#
# COMPACT_ATOMS: atom_id res chain seq x y z
N MET A 1 -4.86 24.29 -3.94
CA MET A 1 -3.59 24.78 -4.52
C MET A 1 -3.51 26.28 -4.29
N TYR A 2 -2.46 26.75 -3.61
CA TYR A 2 -2.27 28.16 -3.32
C TYR A 2 -1.28 28.74 -4.33
N VAL A 3 -1.70 29.77 -5.04
CA VAL A 3 -0.83 30.53 -5.95
C VAL A 3 -0.68 31.93 -5.36
N ARG A 4 0.56 32.39 -5.12
CA ARG A 4 0.83 33.76 -4.70
C ARG A 4 0.99 34.67 -5.91
N ASP A 5 0.25 35.75 -5.93
CA ASP A 5 0.48 36.82 -6.89
C ASP A 5 1.63 37.75 -6.45
N ALA A 6 2.04 38.63 -7.36
CA ALA A 6 3.10 39.59 -7.11
C ALA A 6 2.79 40.61 -6.00
N GLY A 7 1.59 40.60 -5.45
CA GLY A 7 1.15 41.52 -4.37
C GLY A 7 1.03 40.86 -3.00
N GLY A 8 1.28 39.57 -2.89
CA GLY A 8 1.32 38.87 -1.59
C GLY A 8 -0.06 38.53 -0.98
N ALA A 9 -1.13 38.49 -1.77
CA ALA A 9 -2.45 38.03 -1.33
C ALA A 9 -2.66 36.55 -1.68
N ASP A 10 -3.13 35.76 -0.72
CA ASP A 10 -3.47 34.34 -0.95
C ASP A 10 -4.82 34.25 -1.69
N LEU A 11 -4.80 33.75 -2.91
CA LEU A 11 -6.01 33.47 -3.70
C LEU A 11 -6.38 32.00 -3.56
N ASN A 12 -7.53 31.74 -2.97
CA ASN A 12 -8.11 30.41 -2.91
C ASN A 12 -8.90 30.14 -4.21
N LEU A 13 -8.30 29.38 -5.12
CA LEU A 13 -8.95 28.96 -6.35
C LEU A 13 -9.65 27.61 -6.15
N ASN A 14 -10.96 27.65 -5.94
CA ASN A 14 -11.79 26.47 -6.15
C ASN A 14 -11.88 26.19 -7.66
N VAL A 15 -10.98 25.35 -8.16
CA VAL A 15 -10.96 24.95 -9.57
C VAL A 15 -11.82 23.71 -9.70
N THR A 16 -12.89 23.80 -10.50
CA THR A 16 -13.64 22.62 -10.94
C THR A 16 -12.75 21.72 -11.80
N GLU A 17 -13.04 20.40 -11.84
CA GLU A 17 -12.23 19.40 -12.59
C GLU A 17 -11.91 19.83 -14.04
N GLU A 18 -12.86 20.45 -14.74
CA GLU A 18 -12.64 20.96 -16.11
C GLU A 18 -11.58 22.07 -16.22
N ARG A 19 -11.41 22.88 -15.16
CA ARG A 19 -10.37 23.91 -15.15
C ARG A 19 -9.00 23.36 -14.79
N ALA A 20 -8.93 22.25 -14.06
CA ALA A 20 -7.67 21.59 -13.75
C ALA A 20 -7.04 20.94 -14.99
N GLU A 21 -7.86 20.33 -15.86
CA GLU A 21 -7.39 19.80 -17.14
C GLU A 21 -6.86 20.89 -18.08
N THR A 22 -7.51 22.04 -18.12
CA THR A 22 -7.09 23.17 -18.98
C THR A 22 -5.79 23.83 -18.50
N VAL A 23 -5.54 23.81 -17.18
CA VAL A 23 -4.29 24.33 -16.61
C VAL A 23 -3.12 23.36 -16.82
N GLN A 24 -3.37 22.03 -16.79
CA GLN A 24 -2.32 21.03 -17.07
C GLN A 24 -1.88 21.03 -18.54
N THR A 25 -2.78 21.29 -19.49
CA THR A 25 -2.41 21.39 -20.91
C THR A 25 -1.64 22.68 -21.25
N ALA A 26 -1.84 23.77 -20.51
CA ALA A 26 -1.11 25.00 -20.74
C ALA A 26 0.35 24.96 -20.23
N ASP A 27 0.62 24.26 -19.13
CA ASP A 27 1.98 24.09 -18.61
C ASP A 27 2.83 23.12 -19.44
N ALA A 28 2.22 22.19 -20.19
CA ALA A 28 2.94 21.28 -21.09
C ALA A 28 3.52 21.99 -22.32
N ASP A 29 2.92 23.08 -22.78
CA ASP A 29 3.38 23.81 -23.96
C ASP A 29 4.58 24.77 -23.69
N ASN A 30 4.93 25.02 -22.44
CA ASN A 30 5.98 25.99 -22.10
C ASN A 30 7.39 25.40 -21.91
N ASP A 31 7.54 24.09 -21.90
CA ASP A 31 8.84 23.42 -21.67
C ASP A 31 9.60 23.08 -22.97
N PHE A 32 9.12 23.58 -24.13
CA PHE A 32 9.64 23.20 -25.46
C PHE A 32 10.84 24.03 -25.95
N THR A 33 11.50 24.82 -25.11
CA THR A 33 12.57 25.72 -25.59
C THR A 33 14.00 25.38 -25.16
N GLN A 34 14.28 24.19 -24.65
CA GLN A 34 15.68 23.79 -24.41
C GLN A 34 15.96 22.37 -24.88
N GLY A 35 16.43 22.24 -26.09
CA GLY A 35 16.97 20.98 -26.61
C GLY A 35 17.05 20.93 -28.11
N ALA A 36 18.08 21.54 -28.69
CA ALA A 36 18.39 21.45 -30.12
C ALA A 36 18.90 20.06 -30.49
N SER A 37 18.01 19.05 -30.58
CA SER A 37 18.37 17.76 -31.16
C SER A 37 17.18 17.00 -31.73
N SER A 38 16.37 17.55 -32.56
CA SER A 38 15.54 16.67 -33.38
C SER A 38 14.74 17.36 -34.50
N ARG A 39 15.40 18.04 -35.42
CA ARG A 39 14.75 18.30 -36.72
C ARG A 39 14.34 17.01 -37.44
N ALA A 40 14.94 15.87 -37.12
CA ALA A 40 14.57 14.56 -37.63
C ALA A 40 13.28 14.00 -36.98
N GLY A 41 13.04 14.29 -35.70
CA GLY A 41 11.83 13.84 -34.98
C GLY A 41 10.56 14.57 -35.46
N GLU A 42 10.64 15.88 -35.68
CA GLU A 42 9.50 16.67 -36.17
C GLU A 42 9.04 16.26 -37.58
N GLN A 43 9.98 15.92 -38.48
CA GLN A 43 9.62 15.44 -39.83
C GLN A 43 8.92 14.07 -39.79
N ASN A 44 9.29 13.21 -38.85
CA ASN A 44 8.67 11.89 -38.72
C ASN A 44 7.27 11.99 -38.07
N PHE A 45 7.06 12.92 -37.12
CA PHE A 45 5.76 13.16 -36.52
C PHE A 45 4.74 13.69 -37.55
N PHE A 46 5.15 14.62 -38.40
CA PHE A 46 4.32 15.12 -39.52
C PHE A 46 4.00 14.03 -40.55
N ALA A 47 4.94 13.14 -40.85
CA ALA A 47 4.70 12.03 -41.79
C ALA A 47 3.71 11.00 -41.22
N ALA A 48 3.76 10.72 -39.90
CA ALA A 48 2.81 9.84 -39.22
C ALA A 48 1.41 10.48 -39.12
N ALA A 49 1.32 11.77 -38.81
CA ALA A 49 0.06 12.51 -38.75
C ALA A 49 -0.63 12.65 -40.11
N VAL A 50 0.14 12.86 -41.19
CA VAL A 50 -0.39 12.95 -42.56
C VAL A 50 -0.88 11.58 -43.06
N ARG A 51 -0.20 10.48 -42.73
CA ARG A 51 -0.71 9.12 -42.99
C ARG A 51 -2.00 8.83 -42.25
N PHE A 52 -2.11 9.25 -40.97
CA PHE A 52 -3.31 9.08 -40.19
C PHE A 52 -4.52 9.87 -40.76
N ALA A 53 -4.29 11.10 -41.25
CA ALA A 53 -5.32 11.92 -41.89
C ALA A 53 -5.77 11.36 -43.25
N LEU A 54 -4.88 10.73 -44.00
CA LEU A 54 -5.23 10.11 -45.30
C LEU A 54 -6.10 8.85 -45.13
N PHE A 55 -5.90 8.08 -44.05
CA PHE A 55 -6.80 6.94 -43.72
C PHE A 55 -8.18 7.36 -43.24
N ALA A 56 -8.33 8.54 -42.63
CA ALA A 56 -9.61 9.05 -42.13
C ALA A 56 -10.51 9.64 -43.26
N VAL A 57 -9.97 10.01 -44.39
CA VAL A 57 -10.72 10.66 -45.49
C VAL A 57 -11.33 9.67 -46.48
N ASP A 58 -10.79 8.46 -46.62
CA ASP A 58 -11.34 7.45 -47.53
C ASP A 58 -12.58 6.69 -46.95
N GLY A 59 -13.01 6.98 -45.70
CA GLY A 59 -14.14 6.34 -45.04
C GLY A 59 -15.52 7.01 -45.19
N ALA A 60 -15.62 8.16 -45.90
CA ALA A 60 -16.85 8.97 -45.96
C ALA A 60 -17.61 8.86 -47.27
N GLY A 61 -17.83 7.68 -47.78
CA GLY A 61 -18.61 7.51 -49.01
C GLY A 61 -19.20 6.11 -49.17
N GLY A 62 -20.46 5.92 -48.70
CA GLY A 62 -21.21 4.74 -49.07
C GLY A 62 -22.11 4.16 -47.95
N ALA A 63 -23.32 4.71 -47.79
CA ALA A 63 -24.40 4.04 -47.07
C ALA A 63 -24.78 2.77 -47.82
N GLY A 64 -24.68 1.59 -47.17
CA GLY A 64 -25.40 0.41 -47.62
C GLY A 64 -24.64 -0.89 -47.83
N ALA A 65 -23.49 -1.10 -47.21
CA ALA A 65 -22.95 -2.45 -47.06
C ALA A 65 -22.61 -2.67 -45.60
N ALA A 66 -23.18 -3.72 -45.01
CA ALA A 66 -22.69 -4.22 -43.73
C ALA A 66 -21.18 -4.42 -43.88
N ALA A 67 -20.41 -3.49 -43.30
CA ALA A 67 -18.98 -3.57 -43.33
C ALA A 67 -18.59 -4.91 -42.71
N ARG A 68 -18.16 -5.88 -43.56
CA ARG A 68 -17.37 -7.00 -43.10
C ARG A 68 -16.19 -6.36 -42.37
N ARG A 69 -16.16 -6.39 -41.07
CA ARG A 69 -14.96 -6.06 -40.30
C ARG A 69 -13.89 -6.95 -40.89
N GLN A 70 -12.98 -6.38 -41.67
CA GLN A 70 -11.79 -7.10 -42.09
C GLN A 70 -11.13 -7.54 -40.80
N THR A 71 -10.93 -8.83 -40.64
CA THR A 71 -10.14 -9.36 -39.55
C THR A 71 -8.77 -8.71 -39.65
N PRO A 72 -8.30 -7.97 -38.64
CA PRO A 72 -7.01 -7.29 -38.74
C PRO A 72 -5.93 -8.32 -39.10
N ASP A 73 -5.02 -7.96 -40.01
CA ASP A 73 -3.89 -8.82 -40.30
C ASP A 73 -2.91 -8.75 -39.11
N VAL A 74 -2.70 -9.88 -38.45
CA VAL A 74 -1.78 -9.98 -37.30
C VAL A 74 -0.36 -9.52 -37.68
N GLN A 75 0.08 -9.79 -38.92
CA GLN A 75 1.39 -9.35 -39.37
C GLN A 75 1.46 -7.83 -39.48
N GLN A 76 0.45 -7.21 -40.08
CA GLN A 76 0.38 -5.74 -40.17
C GLN A 76 0.35 -5.08 -38.79
N ALA A 77 -0.38 -5.66 -37.84
CA ALA A 77 -0.40 -5.18 -36.46
C ALA A 77 0.95 -5.32 -35.79
N LEU A 78 1.63 -6.44 -35.97
CA LEU A 78 2.97 -6.68 -35.42
C LEU A 78 3.99 -5.70 -36.02
N ASP A 79 3.94 -5.46 -37.34
CA ASP A 79 4.83 -4.50 -38.03
C ASP A 79 4.62 -3.08 -37.48
N ALA A 80 3.37 -2.67 -37.17
CA ALA A 80 3.07 -1.38 -36.58
C ALA A 80 3.63 -1.27 -35.14
N VAL A 81 3.56 -2.35 -34.34
CA VAL A 81 4.15 -2.39 -33.00
C VAL A 81 5.68 -2.23 -33.07
N TRP A 82 6.35 -2.91 -34.00
CA TRP A 82 7.80 -2.79 -34.18
C TRP A 82 8.22 -1.43 -34.74
N GLU A 83 7.44 -0.83 -35.63
CA GLU A 83 7.66 0.53 -36.11
C GLU A 83 7.58 1.53 -34.96
N ALA A 84 6.53 1.43 -34.11
CA ALA A 84 6.36 2.29 -32.94
C ALA A 84 7.48 2.08 -31.90
N TYR A 85 7.95 0.84 -31.70
CA TYR A 85 9.10 0.56 -30.86
C TYR A 85 10.37 1.24 -31.36
N GLY A 86 10.61 1.21 -32.68
CA GLY A 86 11.76 1.86 -33.30
C GLY A 86 11.74 3.38 -33.20
N LEU A 87 10.57 4.01 -33.13
CA LEU A 87 10.39 5.46 -33.04
C LEU A 87 10.33 5.96 -31.59
N GLY A 88 9.63 5.24 -30.69
CA GLY A 88 9.30 5.65 -29.33
C GLY A 88 9.82 4.71 -28.25
N TYR A 89 10.82 3.90 -28.52
CA TYR A 89 11.35 2.91 -27.60
C TYR A 89 10.27 1.94 -27.06
N ALA A 90 10.52 1.38 -25.85
CA ALA A 90 9.65 0.37 -25.26
C ALA A 90 8.22 0.88 -24.98
N GLN A 91 8.09 2.13 -24.58
CA GLN A 91 6.79 2.75 -24.27
C GLN A 91 5.94 2.93 -25.52
N GLY A 92 6.53 3.43 -26.63
CA GLY A 92 5.85 3.59 -27.90
C GLY A 92 5.35 2.24 -28.46
N GLY A 93 6.20 1.21 -28.41
CA GLY A 93 5.82 -0.14 -28.81
C GLY A 93 4.71 -0.73 -27.94
N ALA A 94 4.77 -0.55 -26.62
CA ALA A 94 3.74 -1.03 -25.70
C ALA A 94 2.39 -0.31 -25.90
N THR A 95 2.40 1.00 -26.11
CA THR A 95 1.17 1.77 -26.38
C THR A 95 0.53 1.33 -27.69
N GLU A 96 1.32 1.12 -28.74
CA GLU A 96 0.81 0.63 -30.01
C GLU A 96 0.30 -0.82 -29.88
N LEU A 97 1.00 -1.68 -29.15
CA LEU A 97 0.53 -3.03 -28.84
C LEU A 97 -0.86 -3.00 -28.18
N ALA A 98 -1.02 -2.18 -27.15
CA ALA A 98 -2.32 -2.02 -26.49
C ALA A 98 -3.41 -1.52 -27.45
N ARG A 99 -3.06 -0.61 -28.36
CA ARG A 99 -3.99 -0.13 -29.38
C ARG A 99 -4.42 -1.23 -30.35
N GLN A 100 -3.49 -2.09 -30.77
CA GLN A 100 -3.78 -3.23 -31.65
C GLN A 100 -4.62 -4.31 -30.94
N LEU A 101 -4.44 -4.51 -29.62
CA LEU A 101 -5.17 -5.47 -28.80
C LEU A 101 -6.62 -5.05 -28.46
N ARG A 102 -7.07 -3.88 -28.87
CA ARG A 102 -8.45 -3.41 -28.65
C ARG A 102 -9.46 -3.85 -29.71
N THR A 103 -9.13 -4.86 -30.48
CA THR A 103 -10.01 -5.35 -31.56
C THR A 103 -11.26 -6.05 -31.03
N GLY A 104 -11.20 -6.64 -29.84
CA GLY A 104 -12.22 -7.49 -29.25
C GLY A 104 -12.25 -8.90 -29.85
N ASP A 105 -11.25 -9.26 -30.63
CA ASP A 105 -11.05 -10.64 -31.13
C ASP A 105 -9.93 -11.31 -30.33
N ALA A 106 -10.33 -12.12 -29.37
CA ALA A 106 -9.40 -12.81 -28.49
C ALA A 106 -8.46 -13.80 -29.19
N ALA A 107 -8.80 -14.29 -30.39
CA ALA A 107 -7.91 -15.15 -31.15
C ALA A 107 -6.82 -14.32 -31.85
N PHE A 108 -7.20 -13.17 -32.37
CA PHE A 108 -6.26 -12.20 -32.91
C PHE A 108 -5.30 -11.67 -31.83
N ASP A 109 -5.83 -11.25 -30.70
CA ASP A 109 -5.05 -10.70 -29.59
C ASP A 109 -4.01 -11.72 -29.09
N ALA A 110 -4.42 -12.97 -28.88
CA ALA A 110 -3.53 -14.04 -28.43
C ALA A 110 -2.45 -14.39 -29.48
N GLU A 111 -2.78 -14.39 -30.77
CA GLU A 111 -1.82 -14.64 -31.83
C GLU A 111 -0.82 -13.48 -32.00
N LEU A 112 -1.28 -12.24 -31.83
CA LEU A 112 -0.39 -11.06 -31.86
C LEU A 112 0.65 -11.13 -30.72
N VAL A 113 0.20 -11.43 -29.50
CA VAL A 113 1.10 -11.60 -28.35
C VAL A 113 2.06 -12.77 -28.59
N ARG A 114 1.58 -13.89 -29.11
CA ARG A 114 2.40 -15.06 -29.43
C ARG A 114 3.53 -14.70 -30.41
N ARG A 115 3.22 -13.99 -31.48
CA ARG A 115 4.24 -13.59 -32.49
C ARG A 115 5.21 -12.58 -31.92
N LEU A 116 4.74 -11.61 -31.14
CA LEU A 116 5.58 -10.63 -30.47
C LEU A 116 6.63 -11.33 -29.59
N THR A 117 6.18 -12.26 -28.75
CA THR A 117 7.06 -12.96 -27.77
C THR A 117 7.92 -14.06 -28.39
N ALA A 118 7.61 -14.51 -29.61
CA ALA A 118 8.46 -15.43 -30.38
C ALA A 118 9.56 -14.75 -31.20
N GLY A 119 9.49 -13.42 -31.35
CA GLY A 119 10.46 -12.62 -32.10
C GLY A 119 11.68 -12.22 -31.29
N ASP A 120 12.07 -10.94 -31.34
CA ASP A 120 13.15 -10.39 -30.53
C ASP A 120 12.74 -10.42 -29.04
N SER A 121 13.30 -11.40 -28.30
CA SER A 121 12.95 -11.62 -26.90
C SER A 121 13.30 -10.43 -26.01
N GLU A 122 14.39 -9.70 -26.29
CA GLU A 122 14.80 -8.54 -25.51
C GLU A 122 13.87 -7.35 -25.72
N ALA A 123 13.57 -7.00 -26.97
CA ALA A 123 12.67 -5.89 -27.26
C ALA A 123 11.25 -6.18 -26.76
N ALA A 124 10.78 -7.44 -26.86
CA ALA A 124 9.50 -7.87 -26.32
C ALA A 124 9.48 -7.73 -24.78
N VAL A 125 10.53 -8.18 -24.09
CA VAL A 125 10.68 -8.01 -22.63
C VAL A 125 10.63 -6.54 -22.25
N ARG A 126 11.35 -5.66 -22.96
CA ARG A 126 11.33 -4.21 -22.69
C ARG A 126 9.94 -3.61 -22.83
N MET A 127 9.19 -3.97 -23.89
CA MET A 127 7.82 -3.48 -24.10
C MET A 127 6.87 -3.98 -23.02
N LEU A 128 6.93 -5.25 -22.66
CA LEU A 128 6.08 -5.83 -21.63
C LEU A 128 6.38 -5.24 -20.24
N ARG A 129 7.66 -4.95 -19.96
CA ARG A 129 8.05 -4.23 -18.74
C ARG A 129 7.51 -2.81 -18.73
N ALA A 130 7.63 -2.07 -19.84
CA ALA A 130 7.06 -0.74 -19.95
C ALA A 130 5.54 -0.74 -19.73
N ALA A 131 4.85 -1.81 -20.15
CA ALA A 131 3.43 -1.98 -19.91
C ALA A 131 3.07 -2.22 -18.43
N GLY A 132 3.97 -2.82 -17.66
CA GLY A 132 3.81 -3.04 -16.21
C GLY A 132 4.36 -1.91 -15.33
N SER A 133 5.07 -0.95 -15.92
CA SER A 133 5.63 0.18 -15.19
C SER A 133 4.53 1.10 -14.71
N GLU A 134 4.70 1.62 -13.50
CA GLU A 134 3.89 2.72 -13.04
C GLU A 134 4.37 4.03 -13.68
N PRO A 135 3.46 4.98 -13.97
CA PRO A 135 3.85 6.25 -14.57
C PRO A 135 4.81 6.99 -13.63
N VAL A 136 6.07 7.15 -14.06
CA VAL A 136 7.06 7.96 -13.36
C VAL A 136 6.94 9.41 -13.84
N PRO A 137 6.91 10.42 -12.95
CA PRO A 137 6.65 11.82 -13.33
C PRO A 137 7.79 12.56 -14.00
N TYR A 138 8.97 11.98 -14.11
CA TYR A 138 10.13 12.65 -14.69
C TYR A 138 10.50 12.11 -16.07
N GLY A 139 10.45 13.01 -17.05
CA GLY A 139 11.25 12.94 -18.26
C GLY A 139 10.77 12.00 -19.37
N GLY A 140 9.69 12.37 -20.03
CA GLY A 140 9.29 11.78 -21.30
C GLY A 140 7.79 11.62 -21.42
N ASP A 141 7.24 12.21 -22.47
CA ASP A 141 5.79 12.29 -22.73
C ASP A 141 5.12 10.96 -23.09
N GLU A 142 5.88 9.86 -23.17
CA GLU A 142 5.38 8.57 -23.62
C GLU A 142 5.30 7.58 -22.47
N ARG A 143 4.17 7.61 -21.76
CA ARG A 143 3.87 6.66 -20.71
C ARG A 143 2.83 5.67 -21.16
N VAL A 144 3.05 4.40 -20.89
CA VAL A 144 1.99 3.40 -21.05
C VAL A 144 0.92 3.67 -20.01
N SER A 145 -0.31 3.93 -20.45
CA SER A 145 -1.41 4.15 -19.51
C SER A 145 -1.75 2.86 -18.74
N SER A 146 -2.27 2.99 -17.52
CA SER A 146 -2.72 1.83 -16.74
C SER A 146 -3.79 1.00 -17.46
N SER A 147 -4.58 1.62 -18.34
CA SER A 147 -5.58 0.90 -19.17
C SER A 147 -4.90 0.09 -20.28
N ASP A 148 -3.80 0.60 -20.86
CA ASP A 148 -3.02 -0.09 -21.87
C ASP A 148 -2.28 -1.27 -21.27
N GLY A 149 -1.64 -1.06 -20.11
CA GLY A 149 -0.99 -2.13 -19.37
C GLY A 149 -1.95 -3.28 -19.06
N ARG A 150 -3.16 -2.99 -18.56
CA ARG A 150 -4.19 -4.01 -18.32
C ARG A 150 -4.66 -4.73 -19.59
N THR A 151 -4.73 -4.03 -20.70
CA THR A 151 -5.09 -4.63 -22.00
C THR A 151 -4.04 -5.65 -22.42
N ILE A 152 -2.76 -5.28 -22.37
CA ILE A 152 -1.63 -6.16 -22.69
C ILE A 152 -1.59 -7.36 -21.71
N ALA A 153 -1.73 -7.10 -20.42
CA ALA A 153 -1.71 -8.14 -19.38
C ALA A 153 -2.77 -9.23 -19.64
N ARG A 154 -4.01 -8.82 -19.94
CA ARG A 154 -5.10 -9.76 -20.22
C ARG A 154 -4.83 -10.58 -21.47
N ALA A 155 -4.38 -9.96 -22.55
CA ALA A 155 -4.05 -10.68 -23.78
C ALA A 155 -2.91 -11.67 -23.57
N LEU A 156 -1.91 -11.31 -22.76
CA LEU A 156 -0.82 -12.19 -22.36
C LEU A 156 -1.33 -13.40 -21.57
N GLY A 157 -2.18 -13.17 -20.55
CA GLY A 157 -2.80 -14.24 -19.75
C GLY A 157 -3.63 -15.20 -20.60
N GLU A 158 -4.44 -14.65 -21.50
CA GLU A 158 -5.28 -15.45 -22.39
C GLU A 158 -4.46 -16.29 -23.38
N ALA A 159 -3.39 -15.71 -23.96
CA ALA A 159 -2.48 -16.44 -24.83
C ALA A 159 -1.77 -17.59 -24.07
N TYR A 160 -1.40 -17.34 -22.81
CA TYR A 160 -0.77 -18.34 -21.96
C TYR A 160 -1.73 -19.49 -21.59
N ASP A 161 -2.95 -19.16 -21.17
CA ASP A 161 -3.96 -20.17 -20.79
C ASP A 161 -4.38 -21.05 -21.97
N ARG A 162 -4.36 -20.49 -23.18
CA ARG A 162 -4.56 -21.25 -24.44
C ARG A 162 -3.36 -22.10 -24.83
N GLY A 163 -2.23 -22.02 -24.12
CA GLY A 163 -1.01 -22.77 -24.42
C GLY A 163 -0.25 -22.26 -25.64
N LEU A 164 -0.52 -21.05 -26.13
CA LEU A 164 0.12 -20.47 -27.32
C LEU A 164 1.55 -19.98 -27.06
N LEU A 165 1.89 -19.69 -25.81
CA LEU A 165 3.22 -19.17 -25.43
C LEU A 165 4.23 -20.26 -25.03
N GLY A 166 3.79 -21.52 -24.98
CA GLY A 166 4.61 -22.65 -24.53
C GLY A 166 4.70 -22.75 -22.98
N ALA A 167 4.96 -23.95 -22.51
CA ALA A 167 5.00 -24.23 -21.07
C ALA A 167 6.25 -23.61 -20.38
N ASP A 168 7.31 -23.36 -21.13
CA ASP A 168 8.56 -22.78 -20.66
C ASP A 168 8.63 -21.25 -20.76
N PHE A 169 7.53 -20.63 -21.18
CA PHE A 169 7.48 -19.18 -21.45
C PHE A 169 7.89 -18.35 -20.23
N ALA A 170 7.36 -18.64 -19.04
CA ALA A 170 7.66 -17.89 -17.83
C ALA A 170 9.16 -17.98 -17.46
N GLY A 171 9.76 -19.17 -17.55
CA GLY A 171 11.18 -19.37 -17.30
C GLY A 171 12.07 -18.64 -18.30
N ARG A 172 11.74 -18.73 -19.59
CA ARG A 172 12.49 -17.98 -20.63
C ARG A 172 12.38 -16.48 -20.48
N TRP A 173 11.22 -16.01 -20.05
CA TRP A 173 11.03 -14.58 -19.80
C TRP A 173 11.86 -14.09 -18.62
N VAL A 174 11.81 -14.78 -17.47
CA VAL A 174 12.65 -14.44 -16.32
C VAL A 174 14.15 -14.45 -16.70
N GLN A 175 14.59 -15.45 -17.47
CA GLN A 175 15.97 -15.50 -17.96
C GLN A 175 16.32 -14.32 -18.87
N ALA A 176 15.44 -13.94 -19.80
CA ALA A 176 15.66 -12.80 -20.67
C ALA A 176 15.72 -11.46 -19.91
N GLU A 177 14.96 -11.33 -18.83
CA GLU A 177 15.06 -10.18 -17.90
C GLU A 177 16.41 -10.19 -17.15
N ALA A 178 16.84 -11.33 -16.64
CA ALA A 178 18.12 -11.47 -15.97
C ALA A 178 19.29 -11.13 -16.90
N ASP A 179 19.27 -11.64 -18.13
CA ASP A 179 20.28 -11.34 -19.13
C ASP A 179 20.32 -9.83 -19.48
N TYR A 180 19.17 -9.16 -19.44
CA TYR A 180 19.10 -7.72 -19.68
C TYR A 180 19.65 -6.92 -18.49
N VAL A 181 19.25 -7.25 -17.27
CA VAL A 181 19.68 -6.55 -16.05
C VAL A 181 21.18 -6.69 -15.83
N ASN A 182 21.74 -7.87 -16.10
CA ASN A 182 23.14 -8.19 -15.86
C ASN A 182 24.11 -7.67 -16.96
N ARG A 183 23.64 -6.92 -17.95
CA ARG A 183 24.53 -6.35 -18.99
C ARG A 183 25.46 -5.28 -18.40
N PRO A 184 26.75 -5.30 -18.80
CA PRO A 184 27.68 -4.23 -18.45
C PRO A 184 27.17 -2.88 -19.01
N GLY A 185 27.01 -1.90 -18.14
CA GLY A 185 26.58 -0.56 -18.50
C GLY A 185 25.12 -0.23 -18.15
N ASN A 186 24.32 -1.19 -17.74
CA ASN A 186 22.98 -0.94 -17.19
C ASN A 186 23.07 -0.55 -15.69
N PHE A 187 23.89 0.45 -15.40
CA PHE A 187 23.99 0.98 -14.04
C PHE A 187 22.77 1.88 -13.75
N GLY A 188 21.92 1.46 -12.85
CA GLY A 188 20.85 2.31 -12.29
C GLY A 188 19.43 1.98 -12.71
N ASP A 189 19.21 0.96 -13.50
CA ASP A 189 17.86 0.55 -13.87
C ASP A 189 17.24 -0.41 -12.80
N TRP A 190 17.05 0.08 -11.58
CA TRP A 190 16.30 -0.55 -10.50
C TRP A 190 14.79 -0.29 -10.64
N PRO A 191 13.92 -1.09 -10.25
CA PRO A 191 13.58 -2.49 -9.94
C PRO A 191 12.80 -3.16 -11.09
N TYR A 192 13.45 -3.70 -12.05
CA TYR A 192 12.85 -4.05 -13.34
C TYR A 192 11.90 -5.23 -13.36
N ASN A 193 12.19 -6.27 -12.60
CA ASN A 193 11.33 -7.44 -12.54
C ASN A 193 10.01 -7.20 -11.79
N GLU A 194 9.95 -6.16 -10.95
CA GLU A 194 8.71 -5.75 -10.30
C GLU A 194 7.66 -5.26 -11.31
N TYR A 195 8.09 -4.57 -12.36
CA TYR A 195 7.17 -4.12 -13.42
C TYR A 195 6.58 -5.29 -14.18
N THR A 196 7.38 -6.29 -14.50
CA THR A 196 6.87 -7.51 -15.11
C THR A 196 5.97 -8.29 -14.15
N GLY A 197 6.34 -8.41 -12.89
CA GLY A 197 5.49 -9.00 -11.85
C GLY A 197 4.14 -8.28 -11.75
N ASN A 198 4.13 -6.97 -11.82
CA ASN A 198 2.91 -6.16 -11.83
C ASN A 198 2.05 -6.40 -13.09
N LEU A 199 2.65 -6.49 -14.26
CA LEU A 199 1.96 -6.84 -15.49
C LEU A 199 1.32 -8.23 -15.39
N VAL A 200 2.09 -9.21 -14.95
CA VAL A 200 1.63 -10.59 -14.75
C VAL A 200 0.48 -10.65 -13.73
N ALA A 201 0.57 -9.90 -12.63
CA ALA A 201 -0.51 -9.82 -11.63
C ALA A 201 -1.86 -9.36 -12.23
N GLN A 202 -1.82 -8.54 -13.28
CA GLN A 202 -2.99 -8.02 -13.96
C GLN A 202 -3.50 -8.92 -15.10
N SER A 203 -2.81 -10.03 -15.38
CA SER A 203 -3.13 -10.92 -16.51
C SER A 203 -4.46 -11.67 -16.35
N GLY A 204 -4.87 -11.93 -15.10
CA GLY A 204 -6.02 -12.75 -14.77
C GLY A 204 -5.79 -14.27 -14.96
N SER A 205 -4.59 -14.70 -15.36
CA SER A 205 -4.22 -16.11 -15.52
C SER A 205 -3.52 -16.64 -14.27
N THR A 206 -4.24 -17.39 -13.43
CA THR A 206 -3.66 -18.05 -12.24
C THR A 206 -2.47 -18.95 -12.61
N ARG A 207 -2.50 -19.56 -13.80
CA ARG A 207 -1.41 -20.39 -14.29
C ARG A 207 -0.16 -19.57 -14.59
N LEU A 208 -0.28 -18.47 -15.33
CA LEU A 208 0.84 -17.57 -15.62
C LEU A 208 1.43 -16.95 -14.34
N LEU A 209 0.57 -16.53 -13.41
CA LEU A 209 0.97 -16.01 -12.10
C LEU A 209 1.87 -16.99 -11.36
N ARG A 210 1.43 -18.27 -11.25
CA ARG A 210 2.18 -19.32 -10.56
C ARG A 210 3.50 -19.62 -11.27
N ASP A 211 3.45 -19.87 -12.57
CA ASP A 211 4.62 -20.27 -13.35
C ASP A 211 5.68 -19.15 -13.39
N TYR A 212 5.25 -17.88 -13.43
CA TYR A 212 6.17 -16.73 -13.35
C TYR A 212 6.77 -16.59 -11.94
N ALA A 213 5.95 -16.66 -10.89
CA ALA A 213 6.44 -16.58 -9.51
C ALA A 213 7.44 -17.69 -9.22
N ASP A 214 7.15 -18.93 -9.66
CA ASP A 214 8.03 -20.07 -9.50
C ASP A 214 9.36 -19.89 -10.25
N ALA A 215 9.32 -19.40 -11.48
CA ALA A 215 10.51 -19.12 -12.26
C ALA A 215 11.37 -18.02 -11.63
N ALA A 216 10.76 -16.94 -11.17
CA ALA A 216 11.46 -15.83 -10.52
C ALA A 216 12.12 -16.25 -9.20
N VAL A 217 11.41 -17.06 -8.40
CA VAL A 217 11.98 -17.61 -7.15
C VAL A 217 13.08 -18.61 -7.42
N ALA A 218 12.93 -19.47 -8.43
CA ALA A 218 13.99 -20.41 -8.83
C ALA A 218 15.25 -19.66 -9.29
N HIS A 219 15.09 -18.62 -10.10
CA HIS A 219 16.21 -17.78 -10.51
C HIS A 219 16.90 -17.11 -9.32
N ALA A 220 16.14 -16.51 -8.40
CA ALA A 220 16.68 -15.89 -7.18
C ALA A 220 17.41 -16.91 -6.28
N ALA A 221 16.99 -18.16 -6.30
CA ALA A 221 17.60 -19.22 -5.48
C ALA A 221 18.91 -19.76 -6.05
N ASP A 222 19.07 -19.70 -7.36
CA ASP A 222 20.32 -20.07 -8.06
C ASP A 222 21.34 -18.92 -8.11
N ALA A 223 20.96 -17.76 -7.61
CA ALA A 223 21.72 -16.53 -7.71
C ALA A 223 23.09 -16.60 -7.04
N GLU A 224 24.10 -16.17 -7.76
CA GLU A 224 25.45 -15.91 -7.23
C GLU A 224 25.61 -14.47 -6.73
N THR A 225 24.68 -13.58 -7.06
CA THR A 225 24.75 -12.14 -6.76
C THR A 225 23.52 -11.61 -6.04
N SER A 226 23.69 -10.54 -5.26
CA SER A 226 22.58 -9.86 -4.58
C SER A 226 21.53 -9.27 -5.54
N ASN A 227 21.92 -9.00 -6.79
CA ASN A 227 21.00 -8.46 -7.80
C ASN A 227 19.89 -9.45 -8.17
N ASP A 228 20.16 -10.73 -8.06
CA ASP A 228 19.21 -11.77 -8.43
C ASP A 228 18.09 -11.93 -7.38
N LEU A 229 18.33 -11.51 -6.12
CA LEU A 229 17.28 -11.47 -5.09
C LEU A 229 16.14 -10.48 -5.45
N GLN A 230 16.39 -9.52 -6.34
CA GLN A 230 15.36 -8.60 -6.83
C GLN A 230 14.22 -9.32 -7.56
N PHE A 231 14.49 -10.50 -8.12
CA PHE A 231 13.45 -11.32 -8.75
C PHE A 231 12.38 -11.79 -7.75
N LEU A 232 12.69 -11.78 -6.45
CA LEU A 232 11.70 -12.01 -5.39
C LEU A 232 10.63 -10.92 -5.34
N GLY A 233 10.98 -9.68 -5.66
CA GLY A 233 10.00 -8.58 -5.79
C GLY A 233 8.99 -8.83 -6.91
N GLY A 234 9.46 -9.28 -8.06
CA GLY A 234 8.60 -9.68 -9.19
C GLY A 234 7.72 -10.88 -8.85
N ALA A 235 8.29 -11.89 -8.18
CA ALA A 235 7.53 -13.05 -7.71
C ALA A 235 6.42 -12.68 -6.74
N ALA A 236 6.73 -11.82 -5.75
CA ALA A 236 5.75 -11.35 -4.77
C ALA A 236 4.60 -10.57 -5.42
N ARG A 237 4.93 -9.64 -6.34
CA ARG A 237 3.91 -8.88 -7.07
C ARG A 237 3.04 -9.78 -7.95
N ALA A 238 3.62 -10.70 -8.68
CA ALA A 238 2.87 -11.64 -9.50
C ALA A 238 1.94 -12.49 -8.63
N ALA A 239 2.48 -13.14 -7.58
CA ALA A 239 1.70 -13.96 -6.68
C ALA A 239 0.57 -13.18 -5.98
N ALA A 240 0.80 -11.90 -5.63
CA ALA A 240 -0.21 -11.03 -5.05
C ALA A 240 -1.45 -10.83 -5.96
N GLY A 241 -1.37 -11.14 -7.23
CA GLY A 241 -2.51 -11.11 -8.16
C GLY A 241 -3.62 -12.12 -7.82
N ASP A 242 -3.28 -13.27 -7.22
CA ASP A 242 -4.22 -14.32 -6.84
C ASP A 242 -3.92 -14.84 -5.42
N PRO A 243 -4.90 -14.81 -4.49
CA PRO A 243 -4.68 -15.19 -3.10
C PRO A 243 -4.30 -16.67 -2.92
N THR A 244 -4.68 -17.56 -3.84
CA THR A 244 -4.31 -18.98 -3.77
C THR A 244 -2.87 -19.22 -4.21
N VAL A 245 -2.41 -18.49 -5.24
CA VAL A 245 -1.01 -18.50 -5.68
C VAL A 245 -0.11 -17.92 -4.59
N LEU A 246 -0.54 -16.82 -3.99
CA LEU A 246 0.19 -16.19 -2.90
C LEU A 246 0.31 -17.11 -1.68
N ALA A 247 -0.80 -17.74 -1.26
CA ALA A 247 -0.79 -18.67 -0.14
C ALA A 247 0.15 -19.87 -0.39
N ASP A 248 0.14 -20.41 -1.61
CA ASP A 248 1.03 -21.50 -2.00
C ASP A 248 2.52 -21.08 -1.97
N LEU A 249 2.83 -19.92 -2.56
CA LEU A 249 4.20 -19.37 -2.55
C LEU A 249 4.70 -19.15 -1.12
N LEU A 250 3.94 -18.43 -0.30
CA LEU A 250 4.32 -18.14 1.08
C LEU A 250 4.44 -19.42 1.91
N GLY A 251 3.55 -20.39 1.72
CA GLY A 251 3.60 -21.68 2.41
C GLY A 251 4.85 -22.48 2.08
N ARG A 252 5.28 -22.50 0.82
CA ARG A 252 6.53 -23.16 0.41
C ARG A 252 7.77 -22.46 0.95
N LEU A 253 7.77 -21.13 0.98
CA LEU A 253 8.86 -20.34 1.55
C LEU A 253 8.97 -20.55 3.06
N ASP A 254 7.85 -20.56 3.76
CA ASP A 254 7.79 -20.79 5.21
C ASP A 254 8.24 -22.20 5.59
N ALA A 255 7.88 -23.20 4.81
CA ALA A 255 8.31 -24.59 5.00
C ALA A 255 9.77 -24.86 4.59
N GLY A 256 10.51 -23.86 4.07
CA GLY A 256 11.87 -24.04 3.59
C GLY A 256 11.99 -24.98 2.38
N GLN A 257 10.92 -25.11 1.59
CA GLN A 257 10.86 -26.04 0.45
C GLN A 257 11.45 -25.47 -0.83
N VAL A 258 11.81 -24.20 -0.84
CA VAL A 258 12.36 -23.54 -2.03
C VAL A 258 13.88 -23.63 -2.03
N ALA A 259 14.44 -24.20 -3.09
CA ALA A 259 15.87 -24.28 -3.37
C ALA A 259 16.76 -24.68 -2.16
N GLY A 260 16.35 -25.71 -1.45
CA GLY A 260 17.09 -26.20 -0.28
C GLY A 260 17.14 -25.22 0.90
N GLY A 261 16.13 -24.35 1.03
CA GLY A 261 16.01 -23.38 2.13
C GLY A 261 16.83 -22.11 1.95
N ARG A 262 17.45 -21.88 0.78
CA ARG A 262 18.19 -20.64 0.50
C ARG A 262 17.29 -19.43 0.42
N VAL A 263 16.08 -19.61 -0.09
CA VAL A 263 15.03 -18.58 -0.15
C VAL A 263 13.90 -19.00 0.78
N ASN A 264 13.68 -18.21 1.81
CA ASN A 264 12.62 -18.39 2.80
C ASN A 264 11.79 -17.12 2.92
N LEU A 265 10.79 -17.11 3.79
CA LEU A 265 9.90 -15.96 3.99
C LEU A 265 10.68 -14.70 4.43
N GLU A 266 11.65 -14.85 5.31
CA GLU A 266 12.49 -13.74 5.79
C GLU A 266 13.34 -13.14 4.65
N ALA A 267 13.96 -13.99 3.83
CA ALA A 267 14.72 -13.56 2.65
C ALA A 267 13.81 -12.83 1.64
N LEU A 268 12.59 -13.33 1.42
CA LEU A 268 11.61 -12.64 0.59
C LEU A 268 11.31 -11.24 1.15
N LEU A 269 10.92 -11.16 2.43
CA LEU A 269 10.56 -9.88 3.04
C LEU A 269 11.74 -8.90 3.06
N GLY A 270 12.95 -9.38 3.34
CA GLY A 270 14.17 -8.57 3.28
C GLY A 270 14.45 -8.02 1.87
N ALA A 271 14.25 -8.85 0.83
CA ALA A 271 14.49 -8.44 -0.55
C ALA A 271 13.45 -7.41 -1.07
N ILE A 272 12.20 -7.52 -0.63
CA ILE A 272 11.12 -6.61 -1.08
C ILE A 272 10.94 -5.38 -0.19
N ASN A 273 11.58 -5.37 0.98
CA ASN A 273 11.69 -4.20 1.83
C ASN A 273 12.93 -3.39 1.41
N THR A 274 12.85 -2.73 0.27
CA THR A 274 13.94 -1.87 -0.19
C THR A 274 13.86 -0.55 0.58
N PRO A 275 14.83 -0.23 1.45
CA PRO A 275 14.84 1.04 2.15
C PRO A 275 14.86 2.21 1.18
N ARG A 276 14.21 3.31 1.54
CA ARG A 276 14.22 4.58 0.79
C ARG A 276 15.63 5.02 0.38
N ASP A 277 16.62 4.74 1.21
CA ASP A 277 18.00 5.19 1.05
C ASP A 277 18.74 4.56 -0.14
N LEU A 278 18.27 3.41 -0.65
CA LEU A 278 18.90 2.74 -1.80
C LEU A 278 18.37 3.20 -3.16
N ILE A 279 17.29 3.98 -3.21
CA ILE A 279 16.67 4.45 -4.46
C ILE A 279 17.33 5.76 -4.96
N GLY A 280 18.41 6.20 -4.32
CA GLY A 280 19.13 7.44 -4.64
C GLY A 280 18.45 8.70 -4.09
N GLU A 281 19.18 9.80 -4.09
CA GLU A 281 18.80 11.09 -3.51
C GLU A 281 17.55 11.77 -4.15
N ASP A 282 16.80 11.06 -5.02
CA ASP A 282 15.58 11.58 -5.63
C ASP A 282 14.34 10.99 -4.93
N PRO A 283 13.84 11.67 -3.87
CA PRO A 283 12.65 11.22 -3.14
C PRO A 283 11.40 11.17 -4.03
N GLU A 284 11.41 11.85 -5.19
CA GLU A 284 10.27 11.84 -6.10
C GLU A 284 10.25 10.59 -6.99
N ARG A 285 11.38 9.93 -7.24
CA ARG A 285 11.43 8.59 -7.87
C ARG A 285 10.92 7.50 -6.94
N ALA A 286 11.18 7.64 -5.64
CA ALA A 286 10.68 6.73 -4.60
C ALA A 286 9.18 6.89 -4.33
N VAL A 287 8.59 8.02 -4.71
CA VAL A 287 7.28 8.47 -4.22
C VAL A 287 6.09 7.94 -5.02
N ARG A 288 6.25 7.17 -6.09
CA ARG A 288 5.10 6.79 -6.93
C ARG A 288 5.07 5.30 -7.21
N GLY A 289 4.08 4.66 -6.64
CA GLY A 289 3.76 3.25 -6.79
C GLY A 289 3.69 2.53 -5.45
N GLU A 290 2.86 1.53 -5.40
CA GLU A 290 2.77 0.62 -4.28
C GLU A 290 4.08 -0.17 -4.20
N SER A 291 4.72 -0.25 -3.01
CA SER A 291 5.92 -1.08 -2.85
C SER A 291 5.58 -2.56 -3.06
N PRO A 292 6.55 -3.43 -3.43
CA PRO A 292 6.30 -4.87 -3.54
C PRO A 292 5.76 -5.46 -2.24
N LEU A 293 6.22 -4.97 -1.10
CA LEU A 293 5.71 -5.37 0.21
C LEU A 293 4.26 -4.95 0.40
N ALA A 294 3.88 -3.73 0.03
CA ALA A 294 2.49 -3.29 0.09
C ALA A 294 1.59 -4.13 -0.83
N ALA A 295 2.03 -4.46 -2.04
CA ALA A 295 1.31 -5.34 -2.96
C ALA A 295 1.11 -6.74 -2.36
N LEU A 296 2.14 -7.31 -1.74
CA LEU A 296 2.08 -8.60 -1.06
C LEU A 296 1.07 -8.58 0.10
N LEU A 297 1.10 -7.55 0.96
CA LEU A 297 0.15 -7.39 2.07
C LEU A 297 -1.30 -7.23 1.57
N ASN A 298 -1.53 -6.44 0.51
CA ASN A 298 -2.84 -6.31 -0.13
C ASN A 298 -3.32 -7.62 -0.77
N GLY A 299 -2.41 -8.43 -1.30
CA GLY A 299 -2.68 -9.79 -1.74
C GLY A 299 -3.10 -10.69 -0.56
N ALA A 300 -2.34 -10.65 0.52
CA ALA A 300 -2.59 -11.41 1.74
C ALA A 300 -3.92 -11.02 2.43
N ALA A 301 -4.35 -9.77 2.32
CA ALA A 301 -5.66 -9.34 2.82
C ALA A 301 -6.82 -10.13 2.19
N ARG A 302 -6.65 -10.68 0.99
CA ARG A 302 -7.64 -11.51 0.28
C ARG A 302 -7.51 -13.01 0.57
N MET A 303 -6.46 -13.43 1.29
CA MET A 303 -6.30 -14.82 1.72
C MET A 303 -7.28 -15.14 2.85
N PRO A 304 -7.69 -16.41 3.01
CA PRO A 304 -8.44 -16.85 4.19
C PRO A 304 -7.58 -16.71 5.46
N GLU A 305 -8.26 -16.67 6.59
CA GLU A 305 -7.62 -16.75 7.91
C GLU A 305 -6.70 -17.97 7.99
N SER A 306 -5.46 -17.76 8.42
CA SER A 306 -4.46 -18.82 8.55
C SER A 306 -3.29 -18.37 9.42
N ASP A 307 -2.56 -19.33 9.98
CA ASP A 307 -1.33 -19.04 10.75
C ASP A 307 -0.26 -18.37 9.87
N LEU A 308 -0.22 -18.69 8.58
CA LEU A 308 0.68 -18.04 7.61
C LEU A 308 0.35 -16.56 7.42
N LYS A 309 -0.95 -16.23 7.31
CA LYS A 309 -1.42 -14.84 7.23
C LYS A 309 -1.09 -14.08 8.51
N LEU A 310 -1.27 -14.72 9.67
CA LEU A 310 -0.88 -14.17 10.97
C LEU A 310 0.63 -13.93 11.04
N LYS A 311 1.45 -14.92 10.64
CA LYS A 311 2.91 -14.82 10.64
C LYS A 311 3.40 -13.68 9.75
N LEU A 312 2.83 -13.52 8.56
CA LEU A 312 3.17 -12.40 7.68
C LEU A 312 2.84 -11.05 8.35
N PHE A 313 1.65 -10.93 8.94
CA PHE A 313 1.25 -9.73 9.67
C PHE A 313 2.22 -9.43 10.82
N THR A 314 2.51 -10.40 11.67
CA THR A 314 3.38 -10.20 12.85
C THR A 314 4.79 -9.82 12.45
N THR A 315 5.36 -10.46 11.43
CA THR A 315 6.72 -10.15 10.95
C THR A 315 6.84 -8.70 10.47
N VAL A 316 5.85 -8.23 9.70
CA VAL A 316 5.87 -6.86 9.17
C VAL A 316 5.50 -5.83 10.25
N ALA A 317 4.54 -6.13 11.11
CA ALA A 317 4.10 -5.22 12.17
C ALA A 317 5.18 -5.02 13.26
N ALA A 318 5.98 -6.05 13.55
CA ALA A 318 7.07 -5.98 14.53
C ALA A 318 8.35 -5.32 13.96
N GLY A 319 8.52 -5.29 12.64
CA GLY A 319 9.70 -4.72 11.99
C GLY A 319 9.52 -3.21 11.75
N GLY A 320 10.16 -2.35 12.57
CA GLY A 320 10.07 -0.90 12.43
C GLY A 320 10.44 -0.39 11.04
N ASP A 321 11.48 -0.97 10.43
CA ASP A 321 11.97 -0.58 9.10
C ASP A 321 10.96 -0.87 7.96
N PHE A 322 10.07 -1.83 8.13
CA PHE A 322 9.05 -2.15 7.13
C PHE A 322 7.97 -1.06 7.01
N ALA A 323 7.64 -0.41 8.13
CA ALA A 323 6.59 0.61 8.15
C ALA A 323 6.94 1.89 7.36
N GLU A 324 8.22 2.13 7.11
CA GLU A 324 8.70 3.26 6.30
C GLU A 324 8.51 3.06 4.79
N GLY A 325 8.18 1.82 4.39
CA GLY A 325 7.89 1.48 3.00
C GLY A 325 6.64 2.19 2.50
N ARG A 326 6.69 2.69 1.26
CA ARG A 326 5.58 3.42 0.68
C ARG A 326 4.33 2.57 0.55
N GLY A 327 3.25 3.04 1.15
CA GLY A 327 1.96 2.35 1.16
C GLY A 327 1.91 1.10 2.05
N VAL A 328 3.00 0.77 2.75
CA VAL A 328 3.05 -0.42 3.62
C VAL A 328 2.14 -0.25 4.82
N ALA A 329 2.13 0.93 5.46
CA ALA A 329 1.23 1.20 6.57
C ALA A 329 -0.25 1.03 6.18
N ASP A 330 -0.64 1.58 5.03
CA ASP A 330 -2.00 1.41 4.51
C ASP A 330 -2.32 -0.05 4.15
N ALA A 331 -1.39 -0.77 3.54
CA ALA A 331 -1.55 -2.17 3.19
C ALA A 331 -1.66 -3.05 4.44
N LEU A 332 -0.88 -2.74 5.48
CA LEU A 332 -0.93 -3.42 6.77
C LEU A 332 -2.29 -3.19 7.47
N VAL A 333 -2.83 -1.97 7.39
CA VAL A 333 -4.19 -1.67 7.87
C VAL A 333 -5.23 -2.48 7.11
N ARG A 334 -5.16 -2.56 5.77
CA ARG A 334 -6.09 -3.39 4.98
C ARG A 334 -5.98 -4.87 5.33
N LEU A 335 -4.76 -5.37 5.53
CA LEU A 335 -4.55 -6.75 5.98
C LEU A 335 -5.18 -7.00 7.35
N TYR A 336 -4.96 -6.11 8.32
CA TYR A 336 -5.59 -6.20 9.63
C TYR A 336 -7.12 -6.14 9.54
N GLN A 337 -7.65 -5.20 8.78
CA GLN A 337 -9.10 -5.00 8.64
C GLN A 337 -9.80 -6.17 7.94
N SER A 338 -9.11 -6.92 7.08
CA SER A 338 -9.71 -8.08 6.42
C SER A 338 -10.21 -9.12 7.42
N ASP A 339 -9.54 -9.26 8.57
CA ASP A 339 -9.87 -10.24 9.62
C ASP A 339 -9.47 -9.71 11.01
N ALA A 340 -9.87 -8.46 11.33
CA ALA A 340 -9.41 -7.73 12.51
C ALA A 340 -9.64 -8.49 13.83
N ARG A 341 -10.77 -9.22 13.94
CA ARG A 341 -11.08 -10.03 15.10
C ARG A 341 -10.12 -11.20 15.25
N PHE A 342 -9.85 -11.92 14.15
CA PHE A 342 -8.90 -13.03 14.11
C PHE A 342 -7.50 -12.57 14.59
N PHE A 343 -6.97 -11.51 13.97
CA PHE A 343 -5.66 -10.99 14.35
C PHE A 343 -5.61 -10.58 15.82
N THR A 344 -6.62 -9.82 16.27
CA THR A 344 -6.63 -9.32 17.65
C THR A 344 -6.73 -10.46 18.63
N ASP A 345 -7.69 -11.39 18.51
CA ASP A 345 -7.85 -12.50 19.43
C ASP A 345 -6.60 -13.39 19.51
N ARG A 346 -5.90 -13.61 18.37
CA ARG A 346 -4.66 -14.39 18.35
C ARG A 346 -3.47 -13.65 18.99
N LEU A 347 -3.38 -12.34 18.82
CA LEU A 347 -2.26 -11.54 19.33
C LEU A 347 -2.40 -11.14 20.79
N ILE A 348 -3.62 -11.00 21.30
CA ILE A 348 -3.85 -10.75 22.73
C ILE A 348 -4.00 -12.03 23.55
N ASP A 349 -3.90 -13.22 22.95
CA ASP A 349 -3.83 -14.48 23.69
C ASP A 349 -2.45 -14.58 24.36
N THR A 350 -2.45 -14.31 25.66
CA THR A 350 -1.25 -14.29 26.50
C THR A 350 -0.92 -15.65 27.12
N SER A 351 -1.62 -16.71 26.71
CA SER A 351 -1.42 -18.05 27.28
C SER A 351 -0.04 -18.63 26.99
N GLU A 352 0.57 -18.25 25.86
CA GLU A 352 1.89 -18.74 25.43
C GLU A 352 2.98 -17.66 25.48
N SER A 353 2.68 -16.42 25.07
CA SER A 353 3.64 -15.33 24.94
C SER A 353 2.99 -13.95 25.00
N LEU A 354 3.75 -12.96 25.44
CA LEU A 354 3.37 -11.55 25.40
C LEU A 354 3.80 -10.85 24.09
N GLU A 355 4.49 -11.55 23.22
CA GLU A 355 5.04 -11.00 21.97
C GLU A 355 3.95 -10.48 21.04
N GLY A 356 2.80 -11.15 20.97
CA GLY A 356 1.66 -10.72 20.19
C GLY A 356 1.12 -9.35 20.60
N VAL A 357 1.06 -9.10 21.93
CA VAL A 357 0.64 -7.81 22.49
C VAL A 357 1.61 -6.69 22.10
N VAL A 358 2.91 -6.97 22.15
CA VAL A 358 3.96 -6.02 21.70
C VAL A 358 3.81 -5.73 20.22
N THR A 359 3.66 -6.77 19.40
CA THR A 359 3.47 -6.64 17.95
C THR A 359 2.24 -5.79 17.60
N LEU A 360 1.12 -6.02 18.28
CA LEU A 360 -0.10 -5.23 18.05
C LEU A 360 0.10 -3.76 18.49
N SER A 361 0.87 -3.53 19.54
CA SER A 361 1.23 -2.17 19.98
C SER A 361 2.09 -1.45 18.94
N GLN A 362 3.08 -2.11 18.34
CA GLN A 362 3.89 -1.59 17.25
C GLN A 362 3.05 -1.35 16.00
N PHE A 363 2.14 -2.26 15.67
CA PHE A 363 1.18 -2.05 14.58
C PHE A 363 0.40 -0.74 14.77
N PHE A 364 -0.16 -0.48 15.95
CA PHE A 364 -0.87 0.79 16.22
C PHE A 364 0.07 1.99 16.17
N GLN A 365 1.30 1.89 16.67
CA GLN A 365 2.30 2.94 16.54
C GLN A 365 2.49 3.35 15.09
N HIS A 366 2.72 2.38 14.20
CA HIS A 366 3.06 2.63 12.80
C HIS A 366 1.86 3.00 11.94
N THR A 367 0.65 2.59 12.30
CA THR A 367 -0.54 2.77 11.45
C THR A 367 -1.52 3.78 12.00
N LEU A 368 -1.87 3.72 13.28
CA LEU A 368 -2.84 4.62 13.87
C LEU A 368 -2.22 5.99 14.16
N TYR A 369 -0.96 6.01 14.57
CA TYR A 369 -0.30 7.22 15.06
C TYR A 369 0.75 7.79 14.12
N ASN A 370 1.10 7.12 13.02
CA ASN A 370 2.03 7.62 12.03
C ASN A 370 1.31 8.57 11.05
N ALA A 371 1.96 9.71 10.72
CA ALA A 371 1.44 10.68 9.74
C ALA A 371 1.29 10.08 8.32
N ASP A 372 2.10 9.10 7.96
CA ASP A 372 2.13 8.50 6.62
C ASP A 372 0.99 7.52 6.33
N CYS A 373 0.20 7.10 7.34
CA CYS A 373 -0.94 6.22 7.15
C CYS A 373 -2.19 7.02 6.78
N THR A 374 -2.76 6.78 5.60
CA THR A 374 -3.97 7.46 5.12
C THR A 374 -5.26 6.78 5.60
N LEU A 375 -5.18 5.52 6.06
CA LEU A 375 -6.33 4.73 6.50
C LEU A 375 -6.62 4.81 8.01
N LYS A 376 -6.10 5.84 8.69
CA LYS A 376 -6.27 6.01 10.15
C LYS A 376 -7.73 6.05 10.60
N GLU A 377 -8.57 6.80 9.91
CA GLU A 377 -10.00 6.90 10.26
C GLU A 377 -10.70 5.54 10.17
N SER A 378 -10.41 4.77 9.13
CA SER A 378 -10.97 3.43 8.99
C SER A 378 -10.44 2.46 10.06
N LEU A 379 -9.17 2.61 10.47
CA LEU A 379 -8.59 1.84 11.55
C LEU A 379 -9.22 2.21 12.91
N ILE A 380 -9.46 3.49 13.16
CA ILE A 380 -10.21 3.97 14.34
C ILE A 380 -11.58 3.29 14.39
N THR A 381 -12.33 3.32 13.28
CA THR A 381 -13.65 2.67 13.20
C THR A 381 -13.58 1.16 13.45
N THR A 382 -12.56 0.49 12.92
CA THR A 382 -12.33 -0.94 13.16
C THR A 382 -12.03 -1.23 14.62
N GLY A 383 -11.10 -0.49 15.22
CA GLY A 383 -10.73 -0.65 16.63
C GLY A 383 -11.89 -0.37 17.59
N THR A 384 -12.67 0.67 17.33
CA THR A 384 -13.85 0.99 18.16
C THR A 384 -14.96 -0.06 18.01
N THR A 385 -15.11 -0.65 16.83
CA THR A 385 -16.03 -1.77 16.60
C THR A 385 -15.61 -2.99 17.42
N LEU A 386 -14.32 -3.35 17.40
CA LEU A 386 -13.79 -4.46 18.21
C LEU A 386 -14.00 -4.21 19.71
N ALA A 387 -13.70 -3.02 20.20
CA ALA A 387 -13.93 -2.67 21.59
C ALA A 387 -15.40 -2.83 21.99
N ARG A 388 -16.33 -2.36 21.15
CA ARG A 388 -17.77 -2.55 21.36
C ARG A 388 -18.18 -4.03 21.35
N GLN A 389 -17.56 -4.86 20.50
CA GLN A 389 -17.81 -6.30 20.47
C GLN A 389 -17.33 -6.97 21.75
N TYR A 390 -16.09 -6.76 22.21
CA TYR A 390 -15.59 -7.29 23.49
C TYR A 390 -16.46 -6.87 24.67
N ARG A 391 -16.91 -5.62 24.67
CA ARG A 391 -17.84 -5.13 25.68
C ARG A 391 -19.19 -5.86 25.62
N ALA A 392 -19.80 -6.01 24.44
CA ALA A 392 -21.08 -6.68 24.26
C ALA A 392 -21.01 -8.16 24.61
N GLU A 393 -19.89 -8.81 24.38
CA GLU A 393 -19.60 -10.19 24.75
C GLU A 393 -19.23 -10.35 26.23
N ASN A 394 -19.12 -9.25 26.96
CA ASN A 394 -18.69 -9.21 28.35
C ASN A 394 -17.31 -9.89 28.56
N ARG A 395 -16.32 -9.46 27.77
CA ARG A 395 -14.93 -9.92 27.81
C ARG A 395 -14.01 -8.80 28.33
N PRO A 396 -14.06 -8.46 29.62
CA PRO A 396 -13.35 -7.30 30.16
C PRO A 396 -11.83 -7.45 30.12
N ASN A 397 -11.28 -8.66 30.28
CA ASN A 397 -9.83 -8.88 30.20
C ASN A 397 -9.28 -8.60 28.82
N GLU A 398 -9.92 -9.12 27.78
CA GLU A 398 -9.53 -8.90 26.39
C GLU A 398 -9.74 -7.45 25.97
N LEU A 399 -10.77 -6.79 26.48
CA LEU A 399 -10.95 -5.36 26.29
C LEU A 399 -9.82 -4.57 26.94
N GLY A 400 -9.35 -5.00 28.12
CA GLY A 400 -8.18 -4.42 28.79
C GLY A 400 -6.88 -4.62 28.01
N LEU A 401 -6.63 -5.84 27.55
CA LEU A 401 -5.48 -6.16 26.68
C LEU A 401 -5.50 -5.31 25.40
N PHE A 402 -6.64 -5.27 24.71
CA PHE A 402 -6.80 -4.45 23.50
C PHE A 402 -6.61 -2.96 23.78
N GLY A 403 -7.24 -2.42 24.83
CA GLY A 403 -7.05 -1.03 25.25
C GLY A 403 -5.59 -0.71 25.58
N GLY A 404 -4.91 -1.64 26.24
CA GLY A 404 -3.49 -1.56 26.55
C GLY A 404 -2.61 -1.53 25.30
N THR A 405 -2.92 -2.33 24.27
CA THR A 405 -2.16 -2.27 23.00
C THR A 405 -2.32 -0.92 22.29
N VAL A 406 -3.53 -0.35 22.31
CA VAL A 406 -3.78 1.00 21.74
C VAL A 406 -3.02 2.07 22.53
N ALA A 407 -3.05 1.99 23.88
CA ALA A 407 -2.30 2.90 24.74
C ALA A 407 -0.78 2.78 24.58
N ASN A 408 -0.26 1.57 24.45
CA ASN A 408 1.14 1.28 24.19
C ASN A 408 1.60 1.85 22.83
N GLY A 409 0.81 1.66 21.79
CA GLY A 409 1.08 2.23 20.46
C GLY A 409 1.15 3.76 20.51
N PHE A 410 0.22 4.38 21.23
CA PHE A 410 0.24 5.81 21.51
C PHE A 410 1.51 6.22 22.26
N GLN A 411 1.87 5.48 23.30
CA GLN A 411 3.07 5.73 24.10
C GLN A 411 4.35 5.68 23.25
N LEU A 412 4.48 4.70 22.39
CA LEU A 412 5.62 4.57 21.48
C LEU A 412 5.68 5.76 20.48
N ALA A 413 4.55 6.12 19.90
CA ALA A 413 4.49 7.21 18.92
C ALA A 413 4.79 8.59 19.52
N VAL A 414 4.34 8.88 20.74
CA VAL A 414 4.55 10.18 21.41
C VAL A 414 6.02 10.43 21.77
N LYS A 415 6.85 9.39 21.87
CA LYS A 415 8.31 9.53 22.05
C LYS A 415 8.97 10.19 20.85
N GLU A 416 8.45 9.95 19.65
CA GLU A 416 8.94 10.56 18.41
C GLU A 416 8.40 11.99 18.32
N GLU A 417 9.30 12.98 18.37
CA GLU A 417 8.93 14.40 18.48
C GLU A 417 8.08 14.88 17.31
N ASP A 418 8.41 14.43 16.11
CA ASP A 418 7.73 14.76 14.86
C ASP A 418 6.33 14.10 14.74
N LYS A 419 6.11 12.94 15.37
CA LYS A 419 4.84 12.22 15.36
C LYS A 419 3.89 12.58 16.50
N ARG A 420 4.39 13.23 17.54
CA ARG A 420 3.65 13.53 18.78
C ARG A 420 2.32 14.22 18.54
N LYS A 421 2.32 15.23 17.70
CA LYS A 421 1.10 16.00 17.37
C LYS A 421 0.04 15.11 16.72
N GLU A 422 0.43 14.29 15.77
CA GLU A 422 -0.46 13.40 15.06
C GLU A 422 -0.97 12.28 15.97
N ALA A 423 -0.10 11.73 16.81
CA ALA A 423 -0.47 10.71 17.78
C ALA A 423 -1.60 11.18 18.73
N VAL A 424 -1.49 12.41 19.23
CA VAL A 424 -2.54 12.99 20.08
C VAL A 424 -3.84 13.17 19.32
N LYS A 425 -3.80 13.70 18.11
CA LYS A 425 -5.00 13.86 17.27
C LYS A 425 -5.74 12.54 17.06
N ASN A 426 -4.99 11.50 16.73
CA ASN A 426 -5.56 10.18 16.45
C ASN A 426 -6.07 9.48 17.71
N PHE A 427 -5.39 9.66 18.85
CA PHE A 427 -5.89 9.17 20.14
C PHE A 427 -7.20 9.85 20.53
N VAL A 428 -7.28 11.17 20.41
CA VAL A 428 -8.51 11.93 20.66
C VAL A 428 -9.61 11.46 19.71
N GLY A 429 -9.31 11.27 18.42
CA GLY A 429 -10.25 10.73 17.44
C GLY A 429 -10.80 9.35 17.83
N PHE A 430 -9.94 8.46 18.31
CA PHE A 430 -10.34 7.14 18.80
C PHE A 430 -11.31 7.24 20.01
N VAL A 431 -11.01 8.12 20.97
CA VAL A 431 -11.89 8.36 22.12
C VAL A 431 -13.24 8.94 21.70
N PHE A 432 -13.24 9.90 20.76
CA PHE A 432 -14.48 10.48 20.24
C PHE A 432 -15.39 9.46 19.57
N GLU A 433 -14.81 8.56 18.78
CA GLU A 433 -15.57 7.51 18.10
C GLU A 433 -16.16 6.49 19.09
N LEU A 434 -15.49 6.23 20.21
CA LEU A 434 -16.00 5.38 21.28
C LEU A 434 -17.19 5.98 22.02
N VAL A 435 -17.20 7.31 22.18
CA VAL A 435 -18.16 8.03 23.04
C VAL A 435 -19.08 8.92 22.19
N PRO A 436 -20.17 8.38 21.66
CA PRO A 436 -21.04 9.10 20.72
C PRO A 436 -21.82 10.26 21.33
N VAL A 437 -21.77 10.46 22.67
CA VAL A 437 -22.52 11.50 23.37
C VAL A 437 -21.59 12.55 23.94
N GLY A 438 -21.56 13.74 23.32
CA GLY A 438 -20.65 14.83 23.67
C GLY A 438 -20.62 15.27 25.14
N GLY A 439 -21.72 15.10 25.90
CA GLY A 439 -21.75 15.43 27.33
C GLY A 439 -20.81 14.59 28.18
N LYS A 440 -20.52 13.36 27.79
CA LYS A 440 -19.60 12.47 28.52
C LYS A 440 -18.13 12.80 28.28
N LEU A 441 -17.77 13.40 27.15
CA LEU A 441 -16.38 13.74 26.84
C LEU A 441 -15.78 14.73 27.84
N LYS A 442 -16.56 15.74 28.24
CA LYS A 442 -16.16 16.68 29.29
C LYS A 442 -15.76 15.93 30.58
N ASP A 443 -16.59 14.98 31.02
CA ASP A 443 -16.37 14.23 32.24
C ASP A 443 -15.18 13.28 32.10
N ILE A 444 -15.02 12.61 30.95
CA ILE A 444 -13.93 11.69 30.66
C ILE A 444 -12.58 12.41 30.75
N PHE A 445 -12.43 13.49 29.98
CA PHE A 445 -11.18 14.25 30.00
C PHE A 445 -10.99 15.07 31.28
N GLY A 446 -12.08 15.55 31.89
CA GLY A 446 -12.04 16.28 33.14
C GLY A 446 -11.61 15.44 34.34
N ASN A 447 -12.05 14.18 34.39
CA ASN A 447 -11.62 13.26 35.43
C ASN A 447 -10.15 12.87 35.31
N ALA A 448 -9.70 12.57 34.08
CA ALA A 448 -8.33 12.14 33.81
C ALA A 448 -7.32 13.30 33.90
N LEU A 449 -7.63 14.44 33.30
CA LEU A 449 -6.69 15.53 33.07
C LEU A 449 -6.93 16.75 33.98
N GLY A 450 -7.98 16.72 34.77
CA GLY A 450 -8.37 17.79 35.71
C GLY A 450 -9.58 18.61 35.21
N SER A 451 -10.31 19.17 36.17
CA SER A 451 -11.59 19.85 35.92
C SER A 451 -11.45 21.04 34.97
N ALA A 452 -10.35 21.78 35.00
CA ALA A 452 -10.11 22.90 34.11
C ALA A 452 -10.03 22.47 32.63
N VAL A 453 -9.42 21.30 32.33
CA VAL A 453 -9.38 20.70 31.00
C VAL A 453 -10.79 20.26 30.58
N GLY A 454 -11.50 19.59 31.47
CA GLY A 454 -12.88 19.18 31.23
C GLY A 454 -13.80 20.37 30.94
N ASP A 455 -13.69 21.44 31.71
CA ASP A 455 -14.51 22.65 31.52
C ASP A 455 -14.22 23.28 30.16
N HIS A 456 -12.94 23.43 29.80
CA HIS A 456 -12.56 23.96 28.48
C HIS A 456 -13.07 23.10 27.31
N ILE A 457 -12.97 21.76 27.44
CA ILE A 457 -13.54 20.83 26.45
C ILE A 457 -15.06 20.98 26.39
N GLY A 458 -15.72 21.14 27.53
CA GLY A 458 -17.15 21.39 27.61
C GLY A 458 -17.57 22.66 26.86
N ASP A 459 -16.81 23.73 27.01
CA ASP A 459 -17.02 25.00 26.33
C ASP A 459 -16.83 24.88 24.81
N LEU A 460 -15.78 24.18 24.36
CA LEU A 460 -15.56 23.90 22.93
C LEU A 460 -16.71 23.09 22.31
N ILE A 461 -17.20 22.09 23.03
CA ILE A 461 -18.36 21.29 22.58
C ILE A 461 -19.63 22.13 22.53
N ALA A 462 -19.85 23.01 23.52
CA ALA A 462 -21.00 23.90 23.55
C ALA A 462 -20.98 24.92 22.42
N GLU A 463 -19.80 25.43 22.06
CA GLU A 463 -19.61 26.43 21.00
C GLU A 463 -19.70 25.82 19.59
N LYS A 464 -19.06 24.67 19.34
CA LYS A 464 -18.85 24.11 18.01
C LYS A 464 -19.69 22.85 17.70
N GLY A 465 -20.38 22.30 18.70
CA GLY A 465 -20.98 20.97 18.63
C GLY A 465 -19.94 19.87 18.74
N VAL A 466 -20.39 18.62 18.87
CA VAL A 466 -19.47 17.47 19.12
C VAL A 466 -18.49 17.26 17.96
N GLU A 467 -19.00 17.23 16.74
CA GLU A 467 -18.17 16.98 15.54
C GLU A 467 -17.19 18.13 15.27
N GLY A 468 -17.65 19.39 15.41
CA GLY A 468 -16.80 20.57 15.19
C GLY A 468 -15.78 20.84 16.30
N ALA A 469 -15.97 20.26 17.48
CA ALA A 469 -15.06 20.42 18.62
C ALA A 469 -13.85 19.48 18.57
N GLN A 470 -13.91 18.36 17.85
CA GLN A 470 -12.84 17.35 17.83
C GLN A 470 -11.48 17.93 17.48
N GLU A 471 -11.41 18.70 16.41
CA GLU A 471 -10.16 19.32 15.96
C GLU A 471 -9.64 20.34 17.00
N ALA A 472 -10.52 21.20 17.50
CA ALA A 472 -10.15 22.19 18.51
C ALA A 472 -9.70 21.57 19.84
N ILE A 473 -10.33 20.48 20.27
CA ILE A 473 -9.91 19.72 21.45
C ILE A 473 -8.56 19.05 21.19
N SER A 474 -8.36 18.47 20.02
CA SER A 474 -7.08 17.88 19.64
C SER A 474 -5.96 18.92 19.65
N ASP A 475 -6.18 20.08 19.07
CA ASP A 475 -5.19 21.17 19.04
C ASP A 475 -4.92 21.72 20.44
N TYR A 476 -5.94 21.85 21.30
CA TYR A 476 -5.79 22.25 22.70
C TYR A 476 -4.91 21.23 23.47
N LEU A 477 -5.21 19.94 23.35
CA LEU A 477 -4.44 18.89 24.03
C LEU A 477 -3.00 18.79 23.48
N VAL A 478 -2.80 18.99 22.17
CA VAL A 478 -1.45 19.11 21.58
C VAL A 478 -0.70 20.29 22.18
N GLY A 479 -1.34 21.46 22.31
CA GLY A 479 -0.73 22.64 22.94
C GLY A 479 -0.26 22.34 24.36
N GLN A 480 -1.08 21.63 25.14
CA GLN A 480 -0.71 21.22 26.49
C GLN A 480 0.45 20.22 26.53
N LEU A 481 0.65 19.42 25.46
CA LEU A 481 1.72 18.45 25.38
C LEU A 481 3.06 19.02 24.91
N THR A 482 3.02 20.11 24.15
CA THR A 482 4.24 20.73 23.59
C THR A 482 4.86 21.75 24.52
N GLU A 483 4.14 22.22 25.55
CA GLU A 483 4.70 23.05 26.59
C GLU A 483 5.52 22.21 27.59
N GLU A 484 6.64 22.71 28.09
CA GLU A 484 7.53 22.02 29.05
C GLU A 484 6.82 21.51 30.31
N THR A 485 5.61 21.97 30.56
CA THR A 485 4.72 21.59 31.66
C THR A 485 3.64 20.61 31.22
N GLY A 486 3.74 20.03 30.03
CA GLY A 486 2.68 19.26 29.37
C GLY A 486 2.09 18.11 30.19
N LEU A 487 0.81 17.89 29.98
CA LEU A 487 -0.01 16.83 30.62
C LEU A 487 0.57 15.42 30.48
N PHE A 488 1.37 15.17 29.44
CA PHE A 488 2.02 13.91 29.18
C PHE A 488 3.54 14.08 29.23
N GLY A 489 4.10 14.43 30.36
CA GLY A 489 5.53 14.71 30.58
C GLY A 489 6.44 13.52 30.33
N TRP A 490 6.62 13.12 29.09
CA TRP A 490 7.41 11.98 28.62
C TRP A 490 8.78 12.48 28.14
N GLY A 491 9.65 12.68 29.06
CA GLY A 491 11.04 13.05 28.74
C GLY A 491 11.76 13.64 29.93
N ASN A 492 12.93 13.12 30.25
CA ASN A 492 13.90 13.64 31.19
C ASN A 492 13.42 13.91 32.64
N GLY A 493 12.85 12.88 33.28
CA GLY A 493 12.66 12.88 34.73
C GLY A 493 11.36 13.49 35.24
N SER A 494 10.46 13.95 34.38
CA SER A 494 9.11 14.29 34.81
C SER A 494 8.30 12.99 34.98
N LYS A 495 7.77 12.83 36.18
CA LYS A 495 6.95 11.67 36.54
C LYS A 495 5.78 11.56 35.57
N LEU A 496 5.69 10.42 34.89
CA LEU A 496 4.54 9.97 34.13
C LEU A 496 3.24 10.18 34.93
N LYS A 497 2.57 11.28 34.75
CA LYS A 497 1.14 11.34 35.00
C LYS A 497 0.37 10.57 33.92
N SER A 498 1.01 10.28 32.84
CA SER A 498 0.44 9.97 31.54
C SER A 498 -0.20 8.58 31.37
N ARG A 499 0.39 7.49 31.87
CA ARG A 499 -0.25 6.16 31.77
C ARG A 499 -1.58 6.15 32.49
N ASN A 500 -1.60 6.61 33.73
CA ASN A 500 -2.84 6.64 34.51
C ASN A 500 -3.92 7.49 33.87
N ASP A 501 -3.54 8.62 33.24
CA ASP A 501 -4.48 9.52 32.58
C ASP A 501 -5.07 8.86 31.32
N VAL A 502 -4.24 8.21 30.49
CA VAL A 502 -4.68 7.44 29.32
C VAL A 502 -5.59 6.28 29.74
N ASP A 503 -5.22 5.56 30.81
CA ASP A 503 -6.01 4.47 31.37
C ASP A 503 -7.39 4.93 31.84
N GLU A 504 -7.44 6.07 32.52
CA GLU A 504 -8.70 6.63 33.02
C GLU A 504 -9.60 7.06 31.86
N ILE A 505 -9.02 7.68 30.82
CA ILE A 505 -9.74 8.03 29.58
C ILE A 505 -10.30 6.76 28.93
N LEU A 506 -9.48 5.73 28.71
CA LEU A 506 -9.92 4.50 28.06
C LEU A 506 -10.95 3.73 28.88
N ARG A 507 -10.77 3.61 30.21
CA ARG A 507 -11.76 2.98 31.10
C ARG A 507 -13.12 3.66 30.99
N ALA A 508 -13.12 4.98 31.00
CA ALA A 508 -14.35 5.76 30.91
C ALA A 508 -14.98 5.65 29.52
N ALA A 509 -14.16 5.71 28.46
CA ALA A 509 -14.61 5.58 27.07
C ALA A 509 -15.20 4.20 26.77
N PHE A 510 -14.60 3.13 27.31
CA PHE A 510 -15.13 1.77 27.19
C PHE A 510 -16.28 1.46 28.14
N GLU A 511 -16.64 2.39 29.06
CA GLU A 511 -17.68 2.21 30.08
C GLU A 511 -17.47 0.93 30.91
N VAL A 512 -16.23 0.67 31.30
CA VAL A 512 -15.82 -0.58 31.98
C VAL A 512 -16.54 -0.83 33.30
N GLY A 513 -16.93 0.23 34.00
CA GLY A 513 -17.66 0.11 35.26
C GLY A 513 -19.01 -0.62 35.17
N ASN A 514 -19.52 -0.84 33.96
CA ASN A 514 -20.77 -1.58 33.74
C ASN A 514 -20.54 -3.05 33.33
N LEU A 515 -19.29 -3.48 33.19
CA LEU A 515 -18.96 -4.86 32.83
C LEU A 515 -18.96 -5.79 34.03
N ARG A 516 -19.24 -7.05 33.75
CA ARG A 516 -19.14 -8.14 34.74
C ARG A 516 -18.17 -9.17 34.17
N ASP A 517 -17.34 -9.71 35.05
CA ASP A 517 -16.52 -10.85 34.65
C ASP A 517 -17.39 -12.12 34.57
N THR A 518 -17.34 -12.82 33.48
CA THR A 518 -18.03 -14.11 33.29
C THR A 518 -17.21 -15.29 33.79
N ASN A 519 -15.95 -15.06 34.23
CA ASN A 519 -15.11 -16.12 34.74
C ASN A 519 -15.64 -16.62 36.10
N PRO A 520 -16.15 -17.87 36.19
CA PRO A 520 -16.72 -18.40 37.42
C PRO A 520 -15.70 -18.59 38.56
N SER A 521 -14.41 -18.47 38.27
CA SER A 521 -13.35 -18.58 39.28
C SER A 521 -13.03 -17.25 40.00
N THR A 522 -13.59 -16.13 39.55
CA THR A 522 -13.48 -14.85 40.23
C THR A 522 -14.71 -14.61 41.09
N PRO A 523 -14.61 -14.70 42.45
CA PRO A 523 -15.79 -14.70 43.33
C PRO A 523 -16.57 -13.39 43.32
N GLU A 524 -15.98 -12.29 42.88
CA GLU A 524 -16.53 -10.95 43.00
C GLU A 524 -17.10 -10.40 41.70
N ASN A 525 -16.99 -11.13 40.62
CA ASN A 525 -17.55 -10.75 39.29
C ASN A 525 -17.23 -9.30 38.90
N ASP A 526 -15.99 -8.88 39.18
CA ASP A 526 -15.53 -7.51 38.99
C ASP A 526 -14.92 -7.33 37.63
N GLY A 527 -15.75 -6.88 36.69
CA GLY A 527 -15.31 -6.59 35.31
C GLY A 527 -14.22 -5.50 35.25
N LEU A 528 -14.21 -4.57 36.22
CA LEU A 528 -13.16 -3.55 36.30
C LEU A 528 -11.82 -4.16 36.68
N GLN A 529 -11.77 -5.10 37.63
CA GLN A 529 -10.53 -5.77 38.00
C GLN A 529 -10.00 -6.62 36.83
N SER A 530 -10.87 -7.34 36.14
CA SER A 530 -10.50 -8.14 34.99
C SER A 530 -9.95 -7.27 33.84
N TYR A 531 -10.59 -6.14 33.57
CA TYR A 531 -10.08 -5.14 32.62
C TYR A 531 -8.70 -4.62 33.04
N ASN A 532 -8.53 -4.24 34.31
CA ASN A 532 -7.25 -3.74 34.82
C ASN A 532 -6.14 -4.78 34.74
N ASN A 533 -6.46 -6.06 34.95
CA ASN A 533 -5.50 -7.14 34.77
C ASN A 533 -5.04 -7.24 33.30
N GLY A 534 -5.97 -7.21 32.33
CA GLY A 534 -5.62 -7.21 30.92
C GLY A 534 -4.78 -5.99 30.52
N LEU A 535 -5.18 -4.80 30.97
CA LEU A 535 -4.46 -3.56 30.73
C LEU A 535 -3.04 -3.61 31.33
N GLY A 536 -2.90 -4.08 32.57
CA GLY A 536 -1.61 -4.26 33.24
C GLY A 536 -0.71 -5.24 32.50
N THR A 537 -1.26 -6.38 32.07
CA THR A 537 -0.53 -7.36 31.25
C THR A 537 0.00 -6.75 29.94
N ALA A 538 -0.78 -5.89 29.29
CA ALA A 538 -0.32 -5.22 28.08
C ALA A 538 0.84 -4.25 28.36
N TYR A 539 0.82 -3.55 29.48
CA TYR A 539 1.92 -2.67 29.90
C TYR A 539 3.17 -3.44 30.27
N ASP A 540 3.01 -4.51 31.04
CA ASP A 540 4.13 -5.39 31.43
C ASP A 540 4.82 -5.97 30.17
N ALA A 541 4.04 -6.32 29.14
CA ALA A 541 4.56 -6.78 27.85
C ALA A 541 5.44 -5.74 27.18
N LEU A 542 5.00 -4.48 27.13
CA LEU A 542 5.78 -3.41 26.52
C LEU A 542 7.02 -3.05 27.35
N ASP A 543 6.88 -2.98 28.67
CA ASP A 543 7.99 -2.69 29.59
C ASP A 543 9.07 -3.78 29.51
N GLY A 544 8.68 -5.04 29.36
CA GLY A 544 9.57 -6.18 29.17
C GLY A 544 10.22 -6.28 27.79
N SER A 545 9.69 -5.58 26.78
CA SER A 545 10.17 -5.67 25.39
C SER A 545 11.46 -4.89 25.12
N GLY A 546 11.81 -3.93 25.99
CA GLY A 546 12.95 -3.02 25.77
C GLY A 546 12.72 -1.92 24.73
N LEU A 547 11.48 -1.72 24.27
CA LEU A 547 11.11 -0.67 23.31
C LEU A 547 10.88 0.70 24.02
N LEU A 548 10.75 0.71 25.32
CA LEU A 548 10.59 1.92 26.14
C LEU A 548 11.98 2.49 26.62
#